data_6153c96c7287c6b8a1f8d5aae25a40e2
#
_entry.id   6153c96c7287c6b8a1f8d5aae25a40e2
#
_cell.length_a   1.000
_cell.length_b   1.000
_cell.length_c   1.000
_cell.angle_alpha   90.00
_cell.angle_beta   90.00
_cell.angle_gamma   90.00
#
_symmetry.space_group_name_H-M   'P 1'
#
loop_
_entity.id
_entity.type
_entity.pdbx_description
1 polymer ?
#
loop_
_entity_poly.entity_id
_entity_poly.type
_entity_poly.pdbx_seq_one_letter_code
_entity_poly.pdbx_strand_id
1 'polypeptide(L)'
;MVSTLSSAAVAAVLLSLVAIFYRLRVRLYTRWRFHPFDRDECPGEDMDYDVFLCCSSLDDRRSGRVILGSIESRGYRVCYHERDFMPGLILDNIEASVTRSKRTVCLLTDNFIRRFALYSSSFVW
;
A
#
# COMPACT_ATOMS: atom_id res chain seq x y z
N MET A 1 -46.99 -25.72 -5.15
CA MET A 1 -45.91 -26.11 -4.23
C MET A 1 -44.58 -26.39 -4.91
N VAL A 2 -44.56 -27.01 -6.09
CA VAL A 2 -43.31 -27.33 -6.79
C VAL A 2 -42.61 -26.08 -7.35
N SER A 3 -43.33 -25.05 -7.72
CA SER A 3 -42.80 -23.81 -8.32
C SER A 3 -42.04 -22.90 -7.33
N THR A 4 -42.44 -22.88 -6.04
CA THR A 4 -41.79 -22.06 -5.02
C THR A 4 -40.47 -22.65 -4.51
N LEU A 5 -40.38 -23.98 -4.46
CA LEU A 5 -39.14 -24.70 -4.14
C LEU A 5 -38.11 -24.56 -5.27
N SER A 6 -38.58 -24.54 -6.51
CA SER A 6 -37.71 -24.34 -7.69
C SER A 6 -37.12 -22.91 -7.71
N SER A 7 -37.89 -21.89 -7.41
CA SER A 7 -37.43 -20.51 -7.39
C SER A 7 -36.41 -20.23 -6.27
N ALA A 8 -36.62 -20.82 -5.08
CA ALA A 8 -35.68 -20.70 -3.97
C ALA A 8 -34.33 -21.41 -4.27
N ALA A 9 -34.39 -22.58 -4.90
CA ALA A 9 -33.19 -23.30 -5.33
C ALA A 9 -32.38 -22.52 -6.37
N VAL A 10 -33.05 -21.92 -7.34
CA VAL A 10 -32.40 -21.07 -8.36
C VAL A 10 -31.76 -19.84 -7.73
N ALA A 11 -32.46 -19.19 -6.81
CA ALA A 11 -31.90 -18.03 -6.09
C ALA A 11 -30.65 -18.42 -5.27
N ALA A 12 -30.67 -19.55 -4.58
CA ALA A 12 -29.52 -20.04 -3.81
C ALA A 12 -28.31 -20.35 -4.72
N VAL A 13 -28.52 -20.93 -5.88
CA VAL A 13 -27.47 -21.22 -6.87
C VAL A 13 -26.87 -19.90 -7.40
N LEU A 14 -27.71 -18.93 -7.75
CA LEU A 14 -27.25 -17.61 -8.23
C LEU A 14 -26.41 -16.88 -7.17
N LEU A 15 -26.87 -16.86 -5.91
CA LEU A 15 -26.10 -16.26 -4.82
C LEU A 15 -24.77 -16.97 -4.58
N SER A 16 -24.75 -18.30 -4.67
CA SER A 16 -23.52 -19.09 -4.56
C SER A 16 -22.54 -18.76 -5.70
N LEU A 17 -23.03 -18.66 -6.93
CA LEU A 17 -22.21 -18.28 -8.08
C LEU A 17 -21.65 -16.88 -7.97
N VAL A 18 -22.44 -15.91 -7.50
CA VAL A 18 -21.99 -14.54 -7.24
C VAL A 18 -20.93 -14.52 -6.14
N ALA A 19 -21.13 -15.25 -5.04
CA ALA A 19 -20.13 -15.33 -3.97
C ALA A 19 -18.82 -15.99 -4.43
N ILE A 20 -18.90 -17.07 -5.21
CA ILE A 20 -17.73 -17.73 -5.80
C ILE A 20 -17.01 -16.79 -6.77
N PHE A 21 -17.76 -16.11 -7.65
CA PHE A 21 -17.21 -15.15 -8.61
C PHE A 21 -16.50 -14.00 -7.88
N TYR A 22 -17.11 -13.47 -6.81
CA TYR A 22 -16.51 -12.41 -6.00
C TYR A 22 -15.22 -12.87 -5.32
N ARG A 23 -15.22 -14.08 -4.72
CA ARG A 23 -14.02 -14.66 -4.09
C ARG A 23 -12.90 -14.94 -5.10
N LEU A 24 -13.24 -15.47 -6.28
CA LEU A 24 -12.27 -15.70 -7.34
C LEU A 24 -11.71 -14.38 -7.88
N ARG A 25 -12.58 -13.38 -8.06
CA ARG A 25 -12.17 -12.05 -8.51
C ARG A 25 -11.18 -11.42 -7.52
N VAL A 26 -11.49 -11.43 -6.22
CA VAL A 26 -10.59 -10.90 -5.19
C VAL A 26 -9.26 -11.66 -5.18
N ARG A 27 -9.29 -13.00 -5.28
CA ARG A 27 -8.06 -13.81 -5.34
C ARG A 27 -7.24 -13.56 -6.61
N LEU A 28 -7.89 -13.39 -7.75
CA LEU A 28 -7.21 -13.05 -9.00
C LEU A 28 -6.61 -11.65 -8.93
N TYR A 29 -7.32 -10.67 -8.37
CA TYR A 29 -6.78 -9.33 -8.18
C TYR A 29 -5.56 -9.31 -7.26
N THR A 30 -5.57 -10.05 -6.16
CA THR A 30 -4.43 -10.10 -5.24
C THR A 30 -3.25 -10.90 -5.81
N ARG A 31 -3.51 -11.92 -6.62
CA ARG A 31 -2.46 -12.82 -7.14
C ARG A 31 -1.82 -12.33 -8.45
N TRP A 32 -2.59 -11.64 -9.29
CA TRP A 32 -2.13 -11.23 -10.62
C TRP A 32 -1.82 -9.74 -10.75
N ARG A 33 -2.00 -8.95 -9.69
CA ARG A 33 -1.74 -7.50 -9.68
C ARG A 33 -2.39 -6.73 -10.85
N PHE A 34 -3.36 -7.31 -11.54
CA PHE A 34 -4.13 -6.64 -12.55
C PHE A 34 -5.26 -5.83 -11.90
N HIS A 35 -4.90 -4.71 -11.26
CA HIS A 35 -5.88 -3.70 -10.96
C HIS A 35 -6.05 -2.83 -12.22
N PRO A 36 -7.27 -2.66 -12.76
CA PRO A 36 -7.46 -1.79 -13.93
C PRO A 36 -7.13 -0.32 -13.65
N PHE A 37 -6.98 0.05 -12.38
CA PHE A 37 -6.50 1.37 -11.94
C PHE A 37 -5.00 1.38 -11.61
N ASP A 38 -4.32 0.26 -11.64
CA ASP A 38 -2.86 0.17 -11.56
C ASP A 38 -2.27 0.32 -12.97
N ARG A 39 -2.77 1.29 -13.70
CA ARG A 39 -1.97 1.88 -14.75
C ARG A 39 -0.80 2.52 -14.04
N ASP A 40 0.36 1.94 -14.23
CA ASP A 40 1.63 2.57 -13.96
C ASP A 40 1.73 3.83 -14.85
N GLU A 41 0.90 4.82 -14.57
CA GLU A 41 1.19 6.19 -14.95
C GLU A 41 2.37 6.60 -14.07
N CYS A 42 3.53 5.98 -14.36
CA CYS A 42 4.78 6.56 -13.95
C CYS A 42 4.85 7.91 -14.65
N PRO A 43 4.62 9.03 -13.95
CA PRO A 43 4.84 10.32 -14.55
C PRO A 43 6.34 10.42 -14.82
N GLY A 44 6.72 10.27 -16.09
CA GLY A 44 8.04 10.56 -16.59
C GLY A 44 9.18 9.65 -16.09
N GLU A 45 10.12 9.37 -16.96
CA GLU A 45 11.34 8.61 -16.66
C GLU A 45 12.32 9.35 -15.71
N ASP A 46 12.05 10.61 -15.33
CA ASP A 46 12.91 11.51 -14.57
C ASP A 46 12.59 11.64 -13.07
N MET A 47 12.12 10.58 -12.44
CA MET A 47 11.98 10.58 -10.98
C MET A 47 13.32 10.33 -10.30
N ASP A 48 13.64 11.12 -9.25
CA ASP A 48 14.90 11.00 -8.52
C ASP A 48 15.03 9.66 -7.80
N TYR A 49 13.91 9.11 -7.32
CA TYR A 49 13.85 7.86 -6.58
C TYR A 49 12.83 6.89 -7.19
N ASP A 50 13.13 5.61 -7.08
CA ASP A 50 12.20 4.56 -7.46
C ASP A 50 11.20 4.25 -6.33
N VAL A 51 11.67 4.37 -5.08
CA VAL A 51 10.88 4.05 -3.88
C VAL A 51 11.12 5.08 -2.78
N PHE A 52 10.06 5.57 -2.16
CA PHE A 52 10.12 6.23 -0.86
C PHE A 52 9.76 5.22 0.24
N LEU A 53 10.70 4.92 1.13
CA LEU A 53 10.48 4.01 2.24
C LEU A 53 10.05 4.80 3.48
N CYS A 54 8.79 4.61 3.87
CA CYS A 54 8.18 5.22 5.04
C CYS A 54 8.12 4.21 6.19
N CYS A 55 8.78 4.50 7.30
CA CYS A 55 8.77 3.68 8.50
C CYS A 55 8.73 4.54 9.76
N SER A 56 8.41 3.92 10.90
CA SER A 56 8.49 4.60 12.19
C SER A 56 9.95 4.78 12.61
N SER A 57 10.28 5.93 13.18
CA SER A 57 11.62 6.21 13.71
C SER A 57 12.06 5.22 14.81
N LEU A 58 11.12 4.52 15.44
CA LEU A 58 11.43 3.47 16.41
C LEU A 58 11.88 2.16 15.75
N ASP A 59 11.51 1.94 14.50
CA ASP A 59 11.85 0.73 13.74
C ASP A 59 13.04 0.91 12.80
N ASP A 60 13.51 2.15 12.63
CA ASP A 60 14.55 2.50 11.66
C ASP A 60 15.84 1.68 11.80
N ARG A 61 16.31 1.54 13.02
CA ARG A 61 17.61 0.89 13.24
C ARG A 61 17.60 -0.61 12.99
N ARG A 62 16.45 -1.25 13.10
CA ARG A 62 16.34 -2.71 13.02
C ARG A 62 15.72 -3.17 11.72
N SER A 63 14.51 -2.76 11.46
CA SER A 63 13.73 -3.22 10.29
C SER A 63 13.89 -2.31 9.09
N GLY A 64 13.92 -1.00 9.29
CA GLY A 64 14.04 -0.02 8.21
C GLY A 64 15.32 -0.19 7.42
N ARG A 65 16.47 -0.30 8.09
CA ARG A 65 17.78 -0.47 7.41
C ARG A 65 17.94 -1.81 6.72
N VAL A 66 17.37 -2.87 7.26
CA VAL A 66 17.40 -4.20 6.61
C VAL A 66 16.61 -4.18 5.31
N ILE A 67 15.41 -3.59 5.34
CA ILE A 67 14.56 -3.47 4.15
C ILE A 67 15.19 -2.52 3.14
N LEU A 68 15.74 -1.38 3.58
CA LEU A 68 16.47 -0.45 2.74
C LEU A 68 17.60 -1.17 1.98
N GLY A 69 18.45 -1.89 2.68
CA GLY A 69 19.54 -2.67 2.08
C GLY A 69 19.05 -3.73 1.10
N SER A 70 17.96 -4.40 1.41
CA SER A 70 17.35 -5.40 0.53
C SER A 70 16.81 -4.81 -0.76
N ILE A 71 16.23 -3.61 -0.72
CA ILE A 71 15.70 -2.93 -1.91
C ILE A 71 16.86 -2.37 -2.75
N GLU A 72 17.83 -1.72 -2.11
CA GLU A 72 18.99 -1.13 -2.80
C GLU A 72 19.90 -2.19 -3.42
N SER A 73 20.03 -3.37 -2.80
CA SER A 73 20.80 -4.49 -3.37
C SER A 73 20.22 -5.00 -4.69
N ARG A 74 18.94 -4.72 -4.96
CA ARG A 74 18.26 -5.05 -6.22
C ARG A 74 18.39 -3.95 -7.28
N GLY A 75 19.13 -2.87 -7.01
CA GLY A 75 19.38 -1.79 -7.93
C GLY A 75 18.35 -0.66 -7.93
N TYR A 76 17.43 -0.63 -6.97
CA TYR A 76 16.44 0.45 -6.84
C TYR A 76 17.02 1.64 -6.06
N ARG A 77 16.71 2.85 -6.49
CA ARG A 77 17.03 4.09 -5.76
C ARG A 77 15.96 4.34 -4.71
N VAL A 78 16.35 4.33 -3.45
CA VAL A 78 15.41 4.47 -2.32
C VAL A 78 15.64 5.81 -1.62
N CYS A 79 14.54 6.56 -1.43
CA CYS A 79 14.52 7.71 -0.52
C CYS A 79 14.22 7.22 0.91
N TYR A 80 15.12 7.52 1.84
CA TYR A 80 15.02 7.12 3.23
C TYR A 80 15.23 8.31 4.16
N HIS A 81 14.32 8.53 5.10
CA HIS A 81 14.27 9.75 5.87
C HIS A 81 15.52 10.04 6.71
N GLU A 82 16.16 9.04 7.32
CA GLU A 82 17.39 9.26 8.09
C GLU A 82 18.57 9.78 7.24
N ARG A 83 18.60 9.43 5.96
CA ARG A 83 19.70 9.75 5.05
C ARG A 83 19.40 10.95 4.16
N ASP A 84 18.17 11.03 3.66
CA ASP A 84 17.84 11.87 2.50
C ASP A 84 16.99 13.10 2.88
N PHE A 85 16.46 13.17 4.11
CA PHE A 85 15.69 14.34 4.53
C PHE A 85 16.60 15.54 4.81
N MET A 86 16.18 16.67 4.26
CA MET A 86 16.83 17.96 4.52
C MET A 86 16.42 18.54 5.88
N PRO A 87 17.28 19.35 6.53
CA PRO A 87 16.86 20.14 7.69
C PRO A 87 15.66 21.01 7.35
N GLY A 88 14.60 20.94 8.15
CA GLY A 88 13.37 21.70 7.93
C GLY A 88 12.14 20.99 8.47
N LEU A 89 10.96 21.40 7.99
CA LEU A 89 9.71 20.78 8.38
C LEU A 89 9.61 19.35 7.83
N ILE A 90 9.26 18.40 8.70
CA ILE A 90 9.11 16.99 8.34
C ILE A 90 8.06 16.80 7.25
N LEU A 91 6.96 17.57 7.30
CA LEU A 91 5.87 17.49 6.31
C LEU A 91 6.35 17.87 4.90
N ASP A 92 7.15 18.92 4.79
CA ASP A 92 7.70 19.36 3.49
C ASP A 92 8.62 18.28 2.90
N ASN A 93 9.42 17.64 3.74
CA ASN A 93 10.29 16.55 3.33
C ASN A 93 9.50 15.31 2.87
N ILE A 94 8.40 14.98 3.55
CA ILE A 94 7.52 13.86 3.17
C ILE A 94 6.85 14.16 1.83
N GLU A 95 6.29 15.36 1.66
CA GLU A 95 5.65 15.78 0.41
C GLU A 95 6.64 15.73 -0.75
N ALA A 96 7.82 16.31 -0.58
CA ALA A 96 8.89 16.27 -1.57
C ALA A 96 9.31 14.84 -1.91
N SER A 97 9.43 13.96 -0.91
CA SER A 97 9.82 12.57 -1.11
C SER A 97 8.77 11.76 -1.86
N VAL A 98 7.49 11.98 -1.57
CA VAL A 98 6.37 11.32 -2.27
C VAL A 98 6.33 11.78 -3.73
N THR A 99 6.45 13.08 -3.98
CA THR A 99 6.38 13.64 -5.35
C THR A 99 7.59 13.28 -6.22
N ARG A 100 8.75 13.06 -5.61
CA ARG A 100 10.00 12.71 -6.31
C ARG A 100 10.25 11.22 -6.42
N SER A 101 9.37 10.38 -5.92
CA SER A 101 9.48 8.93 -5.94
C SER A 101 8.37 8.29 -6.76
N LYS A 102 8.71 7.24 -7.52
CA LYS A 102 7.75 6.51 -8.34
C LYS A 102 6.70 5.78 -7.48
N ARG A 103 7.12 5.26 -6.32
CA ARG A 103 6.27 4.48 -5.41
C ARG A 103 6.60 4.80 -3.96
N THR A 104 5.58 4.73 -3.09
CA THR A 104 5.75 4.83 -1.65
C THR A 104 5.49 3.46 -1.02
N VAL A 105 6.43 3.00 -0.21
CA VAL A 105 6.32 1.75 0.55
C VAL A 105 6.28 2.08 2.03
N CYS A 106 5.18 1.72 2.69
CA CYS A 106 5.01 1.92 4.13
C CYS A 106 5.28 0.62 4.88
N LEU A 107 6.18 0.66 5.85
CA LEU A 107 6.42 -0.45 6.77
C LEU A 107 5.41 -0.39 7.92
N LEU A 108 4.37 -1.21 7.83
CA LEU A 108 3.29 -1.26 8.81
C LEU A 108 3.69 -2.11 10.03
N THR A 109 4.36 -1.50 10.98
CA THR A 109 4.67 -2.08 12.29
C THR A 109 3.68 -1.58 13.33
N ASP A 110 3.63 -2.24 14.51
CA ASP A 110 2.81 -1.78 15.63
C ASP A 110 3.17 -0.34 16.05
N ASN A 111 4.45 0.02 15.98
CA ASN A 111 4.92 1.37 16.26
C ASN A 111 4.41 2.39 15.24
N PHE A 112 4.40 2.02 13.97
CA PHE A 112 3.88 2.88 12.90
C PHE A 112 2.37 3.09 13.08
N ILE A 113 1.61 2.02 13.31
CA ILE A 113 0.16 2.06 13.48
C ILE A 113 -0.22 2.89 14.71
N ARG A 114 0.46 2.71 15.84
CA ARG A 114 0.22 3.50 17.05
C ARG A 114 0.47 4.98 16.85
N ARG A 115 1.55 5.35 16.18
CA ARG A 115 1.83 6.76 15.87
C ARG A 115 0.82 7.34 14.91
N PHE A 116 0.45 6.61 13.86
CA PHE A 116 -0.57 7.04 12.92
C PHE A 116 -1.92 7.27 13.61
N ALA A 117 -2.33 6.37 14.50
CA ALA A 117 -3.56 6.51 15.29
C ALA A 117 -3.52 7.75 16.21
N LEU A 118 -2.38 8.05 16.82
CA LEU A 118 -2.21 9.25 17.64
C LEU A 118 -2.33 10.54 16.80
N TYR A 119 -1.74 10.57 15.60
CA TYR A 119 -1.87 11.70 14.70
C TYR A 119 -3.31 11.87 14.19
N SER A 120 -3.98 10.79 13.83
CA SER A 120 -5.37 10.85 13.35
C SER A 120 -6.34 11.29 14.44
N SER A 121 -6.13 10.88 15.68
CA SER A 121 -6.95 11.33 16.81
C SER A 121 -6.78 12.80 17.16
N SER A 122 -5.65 13.39 16.80
CA SER A 122 -5.41 14.84 17.00
C SER A 122 -6.12 15.71 15.96
N PHE A 123 -6.63 15.13 14.89
CA PHE A 123 -7.38 15.82 13.83
C PHE A 123 -8.90 15.59 13.89
N VAL A 124 -9.40 14.89 14.89
CA VAL A 124 -10.85 14.78 15.12
C VAL A 124 -11.32 16.06 15.83
N TRP A 125 -11.97 16.89 15.04
CA TRP A 125 -12.69 18.10 15.48
C TRP A 125 -14.03 17.73 16.09
#